data_2a8ae1582fa33a63d8c12d4e1d032dbd
#
_entry.id   2a8ae1582fa33a63d8c12d4e1d032dbd
#
_cell.length_a   1.000
_cell.length_b   1.000
_cell.length_c   1.000
_cell.angle_alpha   90.00
_cell.angle_beta   90.00
_cell.angle_gamma   90.00
#
_symmetry.space_group_name_H-M   'P 1'
#
loop_
_entity.id
_entity.type
_entity.pdbx_description
1 polymer ?
#
loop_
_entity_poly.entity_id
_entity_poly.type
_entity_poly.pdbx_seq_one_letter_code
_entity_poly.pdbx_strand_id
1 'polypeptide(L)'
;MGYREIIEEDNLDAIMERNVLYLDQIAGQMKQGDISVFAGAGLSVASGYVDWKKLLEPISKQLRLNANIDLTEIAQYYKNKYERQGLNSLVFNEFDKVPKNNENVNWLAKMPISEFWTTNYDDVIEQSVKKEGKNVQVIVKQEDFKYHKTGREVTIYKMHGDKDSPDDVVLTKEDYQNYDSTRGVFTKLLSVELIRRTFLFIGFSFNDPNMERILSIAKQSLKGKSPQTHYCFMRKIQLPDYLDEKNKLNHENIKKYIQ
;
A
#
# COMPACT_ATOMS: atom_id res chain seq x y z
N MET A 1 20.80 12.92 -24.71
CA MET A 1 19.34 12.92 -24.62
C MET A 1 18.93 13.74 -23.39
N GLY A 2 18.20 14.81 -23.58
CA GLY A 2 17.70 15.62 -22.46
C GLY A 2 16.48 14.94 -21.82
N TYR A 3 16.28 15.11 -20.52
CA TYR A 3 15.14 14.54 -19.78
C TYR A 3 13.77 14.90 -20.40
N ARG A 4 13.66 15.99 -21.17
CA ARG A 4 12.47 16.37 -21.92
C ARG A 4 12.12 15.36 -23.01
N GLU A 5 13.10 14.83 -23.72
CA GLU A 5 12.91 13.84 -24.80
C GLU A 5 12.38 12.52 -24.24
N ILE A 6 12.83 12.09 -23.04
CA ILE A 6 12.35 10.86 -22.39
C ILE A 6 10.86 10.98 -21.98
N ILE A 7 10.39 12.17 -21.65
CA ILE A 7 9.01 12.42 -21.20
C ILE A 7 8.05 12.59 -22.40
N GLU A 8 8.54 13.08 -23.53
CA GLU A 8 7.75 13.39 -24.73
C GLU A 8 7.68 12.24 -25.75
N GLU A 9 8.63 11.28 -25.71
CA GLU A 9 8.71 10.17 -26.67
C GLU A 9 7.75 9.00 -26.43
N ASP A 10 7.00 8.99 -25.31
CA ASP A 10 5.97 8.00 -25.10
C ASP A 10 4.81 8.25 -26.08
N ASN A 11 4.82 7.55 -27.20
CA ASN A 11 3.68 7.52 -28.12
C ASN A 11 2.45 7.00 -27.36
N LEU A 12 1.46 7.86 -27.19
CA LEU A 12 0.25 7.58 -26.40
C LEU A 12 -0.45 6.29 -26.91
N ASP A 13 -0.44 6.07 -28.21
CA ASP A 13 -1.06 4.91 -28.82
C ASP A 13 -0.33 3.61 -28.46
N ALA A 14 1.01 3.60 -28.48
CA ALA A 14 1.81 2.45 -28.07
C ALA A 14 1.66 2.14 -26.56
N ILE A 15 1.51 3.17 -25.72
CA ILE A 15 1.20 2.99 -24.29
C ILE A 15 -0.20 2.39 -24.13
N MET A 16 -1.19 2.88 -24.87
CA MET A 16 -2.56 2.37 -24.80
C MET A 16 -2.64 0.92 -25.27
N GLU A 17 -2.01 0.57 -26.40
CA GLU A 17 -1.96 -0.82 -26.89
C GLU A 17 -1.31 -1.77 -25.86
N ARG A 18 -0.18 -1.37 -25.29
CA ARG A 18 0.50 -2.15 -24.25
C ARG A 18 -0.35 -2.31 -23.00
N ASN A 19 -1.05 -1.25 -22.59
CA ASN A 19 -1.95 -1.30 -21.43
C ASN A 19 -3.14 -2.24 -21.66
N VAL A 20 -3.72 -2.28 -22.87
CA VAL A 20 -4.79 -3.22 -23.22
C VAL A 20 -4.31 -4.67 -23.05
N LEU A 21 -3.09 -4.99 -23.55
CA LEU A 21 -2.50 -6.32 -23.38
C LEU A 21 -2.36 -6.70 -21.90
N TYR A 22 -1.89 -5.79 -21.05
CA TYR A 22 -1.76 -6.04 -19.62
C TYR A 22 -3.12 -6.20 -18.93
N LEU A 23 -4.13 -5.42 -19.33
CA LEU A 23 -5.49 -5.56 -18.81
C LEU A 23 -6.10 -6.92 -19.17
N ASP A 24 -5.87 -7.42 -20.40
CA ASP A 24 -6.31 -8.75 -20.80
C ASP A 24 -5.63 -9.86 -19.99
N GLN A 25 -4.34 -9.73 -19.71
CA GLN A 25 -3.61 -10.66 -18.84
C GLN A 25 -4.16 -10.64 -17.40
N ILE A 26 -4.38 -9.45 -16.83
CA ILE A 26 -4.99 -9.29 -15.49
C ILE A 26 -6.37 -9.93 -15.46
N ALA A 27 -7.21 -9.67 -16.47
CA ALA A 27 -8.54 -10.25 -16.56
C ALA A 27 -8.52 -11.79 -16.67
N GLY A 28 -7.54 -12.34 -17.39
CA GLY A 28 -7.29 -13.78 -17.45
C GLY A 28 -6.96 -14.38 -16.10
N GLN A 29 -6.03 -13.77 -15.37
CA GLN A 29 -5.64 -14.19 -14.00
C GLN A 29 -6.81 -14.05 -13.01
N MET A 30 -7.62 -13.00 -13.12
CA MET A 30 -8.82 -12.83 -12.29
C MET A 30 -9.82 -13.94 -12.50
N LYS A 31 -10.09 -14.36 -13.75
CA LYS A 31 -11.00 -15.47 -14.07
C LYS A 31 -10.53 -16.82 -13.50
N GLN A 32 -9.22 -16.99 -13.36
CA GLN A 32 -8.62 -18.19 -12.77
C GLN A 32 -8.60 -18.15 -11.24
N GLY A 33 -8.88 -17.01 -10.61
CA GLY A 33 -8.80 -16.82 -9.17
C GLY A 33 -7.36 -16.70 -8.64
N ASP A 34 -6.39 -16.44 -9.54
CA ASP A 34 -4.95 -16.40 -9.21
C ASP A 34 -4.42 -14.99 -8.96
N ILE A 35 -5.31 -14.01 -8.78
CA ILE A 35 -4.93 -12.63 -8.49
C ILE A 35 -5.25 -12.23 -7.05
N SER A 36 -4.31 -11.54 -6.43
CA SER A 36 -4.49 -10.84 -5.16
C SER A 36 -4.27 -9.33 -5.35
N VAL A 37 -4.94 -8.50 -4.58
CA VAL A 37 -4.76 -7.05 -4.62
C VAL A 37 -3.93 -6.59 -3.43
N PHE A 38 -2.92 -5.75 -3.71
CA PHE A 38 -2.22 -5.00 -2.67
C PHE A 38 -2.64 -3.54 -2.75
N ALA A 39 -3.39 -3.10 -1.74
CA ALA A 39 -3.94 -1.75 -1.65
C ALA A 39 -3.07 -0.86 -0.76
N GLY A 40 -2.62 0.28 -1.29
CA GLY A 40 -1.95 1.32 -0.51
C GLY A 40 -2.86 2.51 -0.20
N ALA A 41 -2.34 3.47 0.55
CA ALA A 41 -3.07 4.66 1.00
C ALA A 41 -3.67 5.47 -0.15
N GLY A 42 -3.04 5.47 -1.32
CA GLY A 42 -3.57 6.14 -2.52
C GLY A 42 -4.96 5.67 -2.94
N LEU A 43 -5.31 4.41 -2.65
CA LEU A 43 -6.64 3.88 -2.94
C LEU A 43 -7.71 4.51 -2.04
N SER A 44 -7.38 4.84 -0.79
CA SER A 44 -8.31 5.41 0.21
C SER A 44 -8.45 6.94 0.12
N VAL A 45 -7.62 7.62 -0.69
CA VAL A 45 -7.70 9.09 -0.84
C VAL A 45 -9.07 9.54 -1.35
N ALA A 46 -9.66 8.83 -2.32
CA ALA A 46 -10.98 9.14 -2.84
C ALA A 46 -12.08 8.98 -1.78
N SER A 47 -11.86 8.14 -0.76
CA SER A 47 -12.74 7.99 0.40
C SER A 47 -12.62 9.13 1.40
N GLY A 48 -11.67 10.06 1.20
CA GLY A 48 -11.45 11.22 2.06
C GLY A 48 -10.41 11.01 3.14
N TYR A 49 -9.68 9.90 3.11
CA TYR A 49 -8.56 9.65 4.01
C TYR A 49 -7.26 10.25 3.49
N VAL A 50 -6.34 10.50 4.39
CA VAL A 50 -5.02 11.05 4.04
C VAL A 50 -3.99 9.94 3.87
N ASP A 51 -2.94 10.24 3.10
CA ASP A 51 -1.74 9.42 3.08
C ASP A 51 -0.90 9.63 4.37
N TRP A 52 0.10 8.78 4.54
CA TRP A 52 0.95 8.80 5.73
C TRP A 52 1.71 10.12 5.92
N LYS A 53 2.15 10.74 4.83
CA LYS A 53 2.84 12.04 4.88
C LYS A 53 1.93 13.13 5.43
N LYS A 54 0.70 13.20 4.94
CA LYS A 54 -0.32 14.15 5.44
C LYS A 54 -0.77 13.84 6.86
N LEU A 55 -0.85 12.56 7.23
CA LEU A 55 -1.17 12.15 8.59
C LEU A 55 -0.15 12.69 9.60
N LEU A 56 1.14 12.63 9.28
CA LEU A 56 2.22 13.05 10.17
C LEU A 56 2.62 14.53 10.01
N GLU A 57 2.08 15.24 9.04
CA GLU A 57 2.41 16.66 8.81
C GLU A 57 2.16 17.57 10.04
N PRO A 58 1.04 17.45 10.79
CA PRO A 58 0.83 18.24 12.00
C PRO A 58 1.91 17.96 13.06
N ILE A 59 2.32 16.71 13.20
CA ILE A 59 3.37 16.29 14.13
C ILE A 59 4.73 16.87 13.72
N SER A 60 5.09 16.77 12.44
CA SER A 60 6.32 17.33 11.92
C SER A 60 6.43 18.85 12.18
N LYS A 61 5.33 19.59 11.95
CA LYS A 61 5.23 21.02 12.26
C LYS A 61 5.37 21.30 13.77
N GLN A 62 4.70 20.53 14.61
CA GLN A 62 4.76 20.68 16.08
C GLN A 62 6.16 20.44 16.63
N LEU A 63 6.88 19.46 16.05
CA LEU A 63 8.26 19.14 16.41
C LEU A 63 9.29 20.05 15.73
N ARG A 64 8.88 20.94 14.81
CA ARG A 64 9.75 21.83 14.00
C ARG A 64 10.82 21.05 13.24
N LEU A 65 10.43 19.91 12.66
CA LEU A 65 11.34 19.04 11.92
C LEU A 65 11.49 19.50 10.46
N ASN A 66 12.64 19.22 9.86
CA ASN A 66 12.91 19.48 8.44
C ASN A 66 12.11 18.53 7.54
N ALA A 67 11.82 18.98 6.31
CA ALA A 67 10.99 18.24 5.34
C ALA A 67 11.56 16.89 4.87
N ASN A 68 12.86 16.63 5.10
CA ASN A 68 13.57 15.45 4.60
C ASN A 68 13.77 14.35 5.66
N ILE A 69 13.04 14.40 6.77
CA ILE A 69 13.12 13.37 7.81
C ILE A 69 12.17 12.23 7.43
N ASP A 70 12.62 10.99 7.63
CA ASP A 70 11.82 9.80 7.44
C ASP A 70 10.55 9.81 8.29
N LEU A 71 9.43 9.38 7.71
CA LEU A 71 8.13 9.43 8.38
C LEU A 71 8.08 8.55 9.64
N THR A 72 8.79 7.42 9.65
CA THR A 72 8.88 6.56 10.83
C THR A 72 9.65 7.23 11.96
N GLU A 73 10.65 8.03 11.62
CA GLU A 73 11.42 8.81 12.59
C GLU A 73 10.61 9.97 13.16
N ILE A 74 9.79 10.66 12.34
CA ILE A 74 8.87 11.70 12.82
C ILE A 74 7.94 11.13 13.89
N ALA A 75 7.32 9.97 13.62
CA ALA A 75 6.45 9.28 14.55
C ALA A 75 7.22 8.84 15.81
N GLN A 76 8.46 8.35 15.65
CA GLN A 76 9.31 7.96 16.79
C GLN A 76 9.68 9.14 17.68
N TYR A 77 10.07 10.30 17.11
CA TYR A 77 10.39 11.49 17.88
C TYR A 77 9.17 12.01 18.65
N TYR A 78 8.00 11.94 18.05
CA TYR A 78 6.77 12.31 18.75
C TYR A 78 6.47 11.35 19.92
N LYS A 79 6.57 10.03 19.69
CA LYS A 79 6.41 9.00 20.74
C LYS A 79 7.37 9.25 21.90
N ASN A 80 8.64 9.51 21.60
CA ASN A 80 9.67 9.73 22.62
C ASN A 80 9.40 10.99 23.49
N LYS A 81 8.74 12.00 22.90
CA LYS A 81 8.46 13.28 23.60
C LYS A 81 7.10 13.32 24.30
N TYR A 82 6.09 12.70 23.70
CA TYR A 82 4.68 12.83 24.12
C TYR A 82 3.98 11.50 24.33
N GLU A 83 4.72 10.39 24.34
CA GLU A 83 4.25 9.02 24.44
C GLU A 83 3.41 8.56 23.22
N ARG A 84 3.00 7.29 23.23
CA ARG A 84 2.27 6.64 22.16
C ARG A 84 0.84 7.16 21.99
N GLN A 85 0.20 7.55 23.12
CA GLN A 85 -1.23 7.89 23.14
C GLN A 85 -1.60 9.01 22.16
N GLY A 86 -0.72 10.01 21.98
CA GLY A 86 -0.96 11.08 21.00
C GLY A 86 -0.99 10.59 19.55
N LEU A 87 -0.15 9.61 19.21
CA LEU A 87 -0.15 8.96 17.88
C LEU A 87 -1.42 8.13 17.70
N ASN A 88 -1.81 7.37 18.70
CA ASN A 88 -3.02 6.56 18.66
C ASN A 88 -4.27 7.41 18.45
N SER A 89 -4.36 8.54 19.16
CA SER A 89 -5.45 9.51 18.98
C SER A 89 -5.45 10.11 17.56
N LEU A 90 -4.27 10.39 17.00
CA LEU A 90 -4.16 10.90 15.63
C LEU A 90 -4.68 9.90 14.61
N VAL A 91 -4.27 8.63 14.73
CA VAL A 91 -4.73 7.54 13.84
C VAL A 91 -6.24 7.37 13.98
N PHE A 92 -6.74 7.24 15.21
CA PHE A 92 -8.17 7.08 15.46
C PHE A 92 -8.98 8.23 14.85
N ASN A 93 -8.64 9.48 15.17
CA ASN A 93 -9.39 10.66 14.71
C ASN A 93 -9.37 10.81 13.18
N GLU A 94 -8.28 10.39 12.51
CA GLU A 94 -8.20 10.47 11.05
C GLU A 94 -9.03 9.38 10.39
N PHE A 95 -9.06 8.16 10.93
CA PHE A 95 -9.65 7.01 10.26
C PHE A 95 -11.01 6.60 10.82
N ASP A 96 -11.46 7.13 11.97
CA ASP A 96 -12.80 6.92 12.53
C ASP A 96 -13.82 7.94 11.99
N LYS A 97 -13.91 8.03 10.68
CA LYS A 97 -14.89 8.88 10.00
C LYS A 97 -15.60 8.08 8.91
N VAL A 98 -16.83 8.50 8.57
CA VAL A 98 -17.58 7.86 7.50
C VAL A 98 -16.88 8.09 6.17
N PRO A 99 -16.44 7.04 5.47
CA PRO A 99 -15.78 7.20 4.19
C PRO A 99 -16.73 7.73 3.12
N LYS A 100 -16.20 8.59 2.24
CA LYS A 100 -16.90 8.97 1.01
C LYS A 100 -16.98 7.77 0.08
N ASN A 101 -18.00 7.76 -0.79
CA ASN A 101 -18.11 6.75 -1.83
C ASN A 101 -16.84 6.71 -2.71
N ASN A 102 -16.31 5.52 -2.91
CA ASN A 102 -15.08 5.29 -3.68
C ASN A 102 -15.34 4.25 -4.77
N GLU A 103 -15.54 4.73 -5.98
CA GLU A 103 -15.89 3.87 -7.13
C GLU A 103 -14.80 2.85 -7.44
N ASN A 104 -13.51 3.22 -7.26
CA ASN A 104 -12.41 2.28 -7.50
C ASN A 104 -12.47 1.07 -6.57
N VAL A 105 -12.74 1.30 -5.28
CA VAL A 105 -12.87 0.21 -4.31
C VAL A 105 -14.16 -0.59 -4.58
N ASN A 106 -15.25 0.09 -4.93
CA ASN A 106 -16.50 -0.60 -5.29
C ASN A 106 -16.34 -1.51 -6.52
N TRP A 107 -15.57 -1.09 -7.54
CA TRP A 107 -15.24 -1.95 -8.67
C TRP A 107 -14.41 -3.15 -8.26
N LEU A 108 -13.36 -2.96 -7.43
CA LEU A 108 -12.55 -4.06 -6.91
C LEU A 108 -13.37 -5.05 -6.08
N ALA A 109 -14.32 -4.55 -5.28
CA ALA A 109 -15.21 -5.39 -4.47
C ALA A 109 -16.14 -6.27 -5.32
N LYS A 110 -16.53 -5.83 -6.53
CA LYS A 110 -17.35 -6.61 -7.48
C LYS A 110 -16.55 -7.69 -8.19
N MET A 111 -15.24 -7.50 -8.34
CA MET A 111 -14.37 -8.46 -9.03
C MET A 111 -14.22 -9.77 -8.25
N PRO A 112 -13.87 -10.89 -8.89
CA PRO A 112 -13.64 -12.18 -8.23
C PRO A 112 -12.27 -12.23 -7.54
N ILE A 113 -12.03 -11.29 -6.63
CA ILE A 113 -10.81 -11.18 -5.83
C ILE A 113 -11.09 -11.79 -4.47
N SER A 114 -10.33 -12.81 -4.10
CA SER A 114 -10.46 -13.51 -2.83
C SER A 114 -9.52 -13.01 -1.74
N GLU A 115 -8.49 -12.25 -2.11
CA GLU A 115 -7.48 -11.78 -1.17
C GLU A 115 -7.09 -10.33 -1.42
N PHE A 116 -7.16 -9.54 -0.35
CA PHE A 116 -6.63 -8.18 -0.30
C PHE A 116 -5.55 -8.09 0.77
N TRP A 117 -4.46 -7.43 0.43
CA TRP A 117 -3.39 -7.06 1.32
C TRP A 117 -3.32 -5.55 1.42
N THR A 118 -3.11 -5.01 2.59
CA THR A 118 -3.04 -3.56 2.77
C THR A 118 -2.17 -3.15 3.95
N THR A 119 -1.56 -1.98 3.84
CA THR A 119 -0.94 -1.26 4.94
C THR A 119 -1.84 -0.16 5.50
N ASN A 120 -3.05 0.02 4.94
CA ASN A 120 -4.00 1.04 5.37
C ASN A 120 -4.68 0.66 6.69
N TYR A 121 -4.99 1.66 7.50
CA TYR A 121 -5.70 1.48 8.77
C TYR A 121 -7.23 1.53 8.61
N ASP A 122 -7.73 2.17 7.53
CA ASP A 122 -9.16 2.33 7.26
C ASP A 122 -9.85 0.99 6.89
N ASP A 123 -11.18 0.99 6.86
CA ASP A 123 -12.02 -0.16 6.58
C ASP A 123 -12.81 -0.05 5.26
N VAL A 124 -12.31 0.77 4.32
CA VAL A 124 -13.00 1.04 3.03
C VAL A 124 -13.20 -0.24 2.20
N ILE A 125 -12.18 -1.11 2.17
CA ILE A 125 -12.23 -2.38 1.42
C ILE A 125 -13.28 -3.30 2.06
N GLU A 126 -13.22 -3.44 3.38
CA GLU A 126 -14.15 -4.26 4.17
C GLU A 126 -15.61 -3.86 3.94
N GLN A 127 -15.89 -2.55 4.03
CA GLN A 127 -17.22 -2.01 3.82
C GLN A 127 -17.71 -2.24 2.39
N SER A 128 -16.87 -2.01 1.39
CA SER A 128 -17.24 -2.18 -0.01
C SER A 128 -17.47 -3.64 -0.37
N VAL A 129 -16.65 -4.57 0.13
CA VAL A 129 -16.82 -6.01 -0.10
C VAL A 129 -18.09 -6.52 0.58
N LYS A 130 -18.39 -6.07 1.82
CA LYS A 130 -19.64 -6.42 2.51
C LYS A 130 -20.88 -5.89 1.80
N LYS A 131 -20.82 -4.70 1.19
CA LYS A 131 -21.93 -4.14 0.39
C LYS A 131 -22.29 -4.99 -0.82
N GLU A 132 -21.30 -5.70 -1.39
CA GLU A 132 -21.53 -6.66 -2.49
C GLU A 132 -22.06 -8.04 -2.00
N GLY A 133 -22.40 -8.16 -0.72
CA GLY A 133 -22.94 -9.37 -0.11
C GLY A 133 -21.93 -10.46 0.16
N LYS A 134 -20.64 -10.19 0.00
CA LYS A 134 -19.56 -11.17 0.20
C LYS A 134 -19.20 -11.30 1.69
N ASN A 135 -18.86 -12.53 2.11
CA ASN A 135 -18.33 -12.77 3.46
C ASN A 135 -16.87 -12.33 3.55
N VAL A 136 -16.56 -11.53 4.55
CA VAL A 136 -15.23 -10.97 4.77
C VAL A 136 -14.61 -11.56 6.04
N GLN A 137 -13.36 -11.97 5.93
CA GLN A 137 -12.50 -12.21 7.08
C GLN A 137 -11.38 -11.17 7.09
N VAL A 138 -11.19 -10.48 8.19
CA VAL A 138 -10.10 -9.51 8.38
C VAL A 138 -9.05 -10.12 9.31
N ILE A 139 -7.80 -10.09 8.90
CA ILE A 139 -6.63 -10.55 9.65
C ILE A 139 -5.79 -9.31 9.98
N VAL A 140 -5.77 -8.95 11.26
CA VAL A 140 -5.08 -7.73 11.76
C VAL A 140 -3.85 -8.09 12.58
N LYS A 141 -3.91 -9.19 13.35
CA LYS A 141 -2.86 -9.65 14.26
C LYS A 141 -2.41 -11.07 13.91
N GLN A 142 -1.22 -11.48 14.38
CA GLN A 142 -0.72 -12.85 14.17
C GLN A 142 -1.66 -13.91 14.73
N GLU A 143 -2.34 -13.61 15.83
CA GLU A 143 -3.28 -14.52 16.49
C GLU A 143 -4.51 -14.81 15.63
N ASP A 144 -4.91 -13.88 14.76
CA ASP A 144 -6.09 -14.03 13.89
C ASP A 144 -5.92 -15.16 12.86
N PHE A 145 -4.67 -15.51 12.52
CA PHE A 145 -4.38 -16.63 11.63
C PHE A 145 -4.87 -17.97 12.18
N LYS A 146 -5.00 -18.14 13.49
CA LYS A 146 -5.57 -19.36 14.11
C LYS A 146 -7.03 -19.56 13.74
N TYR A 147 -7.73 -18.47 13.45
CA TYR A 147 -9.15 -18.48 13.11
C TYR A 147 -9.40 -18.34 11.62
N HIS A 148 -8.33 -18.39 10.82
CA HIS A 148 -8.45 -18.35 9.37
C HIS A 148 -9.21 -19.57 8.87
N LYS A 149 -10.39 -19.33 8.28
CA LYS A 149 -11.25 -20.40 7.73
C LYS A 149 -11.11 -20.39 6.21
N THR A 150 -10.72 -21.51 5.67
CA THR A 150 -10.81 -21.76 4.23
C THR A 150 -12.28 -21.68 3.78
N GLY A 151 -12.53 -21.14 2.60
CA GLY A 151 -13.89 -21.01 2.05
C GLY A 151 -14.62 -19.72 2.42
N ARG A 152 -13.96 -18.75 3.04
CA ARG A 152 -14.44 -17.36 3.04
C ARG A 152 -14.31 -16.78 1.64
N GLU A 153 -15.27 -15.97 1.23
CA GLU A 153 -15.25 -15.38 -0.10
C GLU A 153 -14.10 -14.38 -0.26
N VAL A 154 -13.80 -13.60 0.80
CA VAL A 154 -12.73 -12.61 0.79
C VAL A 154 -11.99 -12.58 2.12
N THR A 155 -10.65 -12.61 2.05
CA THR A 155 -9.75 -12.36 3.19
C THR A 155 -9.01 -11.05 2.99
N ILE A 156 -8.97 -10.21 4.03
CA ILE A 156 -8.26 -8.93 4.01
C ILE A 156 -7.16 -8.98 5.08
N TYR A 157 -5.91 -8.85 4.65
CA TYR A 157 -4.73 -8.84 5.50
C TYR A 157 -4.27 -7.41 5.76
N LYS A 158 -4.46 -6.91 6.99
CA LYS A 158 -4.06 -5.55 7.41
C LYS A 158 -2.70 -5.60 8.10
N MET A 159 -1.65 -5.47 7.30
CA MET A 159 -0.27 -5.68 7.72
C MET A 159 0.20 -4.67 8.77
N HIS A 160 -0.33 -3.47 8.76
CA HIS A 160 0.07 -2.40 9.68
C HIS A 160 -0.94 -2.13 10.80
N GLY A 161 -1.93 -2.99 10.96
CA GLY A 161 -2.96 -2.82 11.99
C GLY A 161 -4.24 -2.17 11.47
N ASP A 162 -5.10 -1.79 12.39
CA ASP A 162 -6.44 -1.30 12.11
C ASP A 162 -6.77 -0.08 12.98
N LYS A 163 -7.60 0.83 12.46
CA LYS A 163 -8.09 2.02 13.19
C LYS A 163 -8.76 1.68 14.52
N ASP A 164 -9.38 0.50 14.61
CA ASP A 164 -10.11 0.06 15.82
C ASP A 164 -9.17 -0.46 16.93
N SER A 165 -7.88 -0.65 16.60
CA SER A 165 -6.82 -1.03 17.54
C SER A 165 -5.58 -0.13 17.38
N PRO A 166 -5.68 1.19 17.63
CA PRO A 166 -4.61 2.14 17.33
C PRO A 166 -3.32 1.91 18.15
N ASP A 167 -3.40 1.17 19.26
CA ASP A 167 -2.23 0.76 20.04
C ASP A 167 -1.32 -0.22 19.29
N ASP A 168 -1.87 -0.99 18.37
CA ASP A 168 -1.20 -2.05 17.66
C ASP A 168 -0.78 -1.66 16.23
N VAL A 169 -1.01 -0.39 15.81
CA VAL A 169 -0.62 0.03 14.46
C VAL A 169 0.89 0.18 14.30
N VAL A 170 1.40 -0.16 13.13
CA VAL A 170 2.81 0.02 12.74
C VAL A 170 2.99 1.43 12.21
N LEU A 171 3.65 2.29 12.97
CA LEU A 171 3.79 3.71 12.64
C LEU A 171 5.19 4.26 12.98
N THR A 172 5.78 3.86 14.10
CA THR A 172 7.07 4.37 14.58
C THR A 172 8.23 3.51 14.07
N LYS A 173 9.44 4.06 14.08
CA LYS A 173 10.66 3.30 13.74
C LYS A 173 10.81 2.04 14.60
N GLU A 174 10.47 2.11 15.87
CA GLU A 174 10.49 0.96 16.78
C GLU A 174 9.47 -0.11 16.36
N ASP A 175 8.27 0.27 15.89
CA ASP A 175 7.27 -0.68 15.38
C ASP A 175 7.83 -1.43 14.16
N TYR A 176 8.52 -0.74 13.26
CA TYR A 176 9.17 -1.36 12.10
C TYR A 176 10.34 -2.27 12.50
N GLN A 177 11.13 -1.89 13.48
CA GLN A 177 12.23 -2.74 13.99
C GLN A 177 11.71 -4.02 14.64
N ASN A 178 10.58 -3.94 15.34
CA ASN A 178 9.94 -5.07 16.01
C ASN A 178 8.95 -5.84 15.12
N TYR A 179 8.83 -5.48 13.84
CA TYR A 179 7.80 -6.02 12.95
C TYR A 179 7.83 -7.55 12.85
N ASP A 180 9.01 -8.15 12.75
CA ASP A 180 9.13 -9.60 12.65
C ASP A 180 8.70 -10.35 13.90
N SER A 181 8.88 -9.79 15.07
CA SER A 181 8.43 -10.40 16.32
C SER A 181 6.92 -10.29 16.50
N THR A 182 6.33 -9.19 16.06
CA THR A 182 4.90 -8.89 16.26
C THR A 182 4.02 -9.30 15.09
N ARG A 183 4.57 -9.32 13.87
CA ARG A 183 3.86 -9.52 12.59
C ARG A 183 4.59 -10.39 11.58
N GLY A 184 5.57 -11.19 12.02
CA GLY A 184 6.41 -12.01 11.15
C GLY A 184 5.64 -13.04 10.32
N VAL A 185 4.44 -13.44 10.75
CA VAL A 185 3.55 -14.32 9.98
C VAL A 185 3.11 -13.65 8.68
N PHE A 186 2.79 -12.34 8.72
CA PHE A 186 2.44 -11.58 7.51
C PHE A 186 3.60 -11.55 6.51
N THR A 187 4.82 -11.28 6.99
CA THR A 187 6.03 -11.30 6.14
C THR A 187 6.21 -12.64 5.44
N LYS A 188 6.12 -13.74 6.18
CA LYS A 188 6.29 -15.10 5.65
C LYS A 188 5.20 -15.46 4.65
N LEU A 189 3.94 -15.20 4.99
CA LEU A 189 2.81 -15.53 4.12
C LEU A 189 2.86 -14.70 2.84
N LEU A 190 3.01 -13.37 2.93
CA LEU A 190 3.06 -12.51 1.75
C LEU A 190 4.23 -12.86 0.83
N SER A 191 5.41 -13.20 1.38
CA SER A 191 6.55 -13.62 0.55
C SER A 191 6.27 -14.90 -0.24
N VAL A 192 5.49 -15.82 0.31
CA VAL A 192 5.04 -17.04 -0.39
C VAL A 192 3.96 -16.71 -1.43
N GLU A 193 2.99 -15.87 -1.06
CA GLU A 193 1.91 -15.49 -1.98
C GLU A 193 2.44 -14.71 -3.20
N LEU A 194 3.45 -13.86 -3.04
CA LEU A 194 4.13 -13.17 -4.14
C LEU A 194 4.84 -14.14 -5.12
N ILE A 195 5.16 -15.36 -4.69
CA ILE A 195 5.71 -16.40 -5.57
C ILE A 195 4.58 -17.16 -6.28
N ARG A 196 3.45 -17.37 -5.60
CA ARG A 196 2.36 -18.24 -6.06
C ARG A 196 1.34 -17.53 -6.95
N ARG A 197 1.06 -16.25 -6.66
CA ARG A 197 -0.04 -15.48 -7.23
C ARG A 197 0.44 -14.25 -7.95
N THR A 198 -0.35 -13.80 -8.91
CA THR A 198 -0.21 -12.46 -9.49
C THR A 198 -0.75 -11.42 -8.51
N PHE A 199 0.03 -10.39 -8.24
CA PHE A 199 -0.41 -9.25 -7.44
C PHE A 199 -0.72 -8.05 -8.34
N LEU A 200 -1.82 -7.38 -8.02
CA LEU A 200 -2.18 -6.08 -8.56
C LEU A 200 -2.01 -5.03 -7.46
N PHE A 201 -0.98 -4.20 -7.59
CA PHE A 201 -0.70 -3.10 -6.68
C PHE A 201 -1.49 -1.86 -7.11
N ILE A 202 -2.28 -1.30 -6.19
CA ILE A 202 -3.10 -0.11 -6.45
C ILE A 202 -2.93 0.91 -5.33
N GLY A 203 -2.59 2.15 -5.70
CA GLY A 203 -2.41 3.23 -4.73
C GLY A 203 -1.25 3.03 -3.75
N PHE A 204 -0.29 2.17 -4.10
CA PHE A 204 0.86 1.84 -3.29
C PHE A 204 2.14 2.47 -3.85
N SER A 205 2.97 3.06 -2.99
CA SER A 205 4.15 3.85 -3.42
C SER A 205 5.46 3.07 -3.40
N PHE A 206 5.50 1.83 -2.93
CA PHE A 206 6.70 1.01 -2.72
C PHE A 206 7.76 1.64 -1.80
N ASN A 207 7.41 2.65 -1.01
CA ASN A 207 8.32 3.29 -0.05
C ASN A 207 8.25 2.65 1.35
N ASP A 208 7.53 1.54 1.50
CA ASP A 208 7.40 0.83 2.76
C ASP A 208 8.60 -0.10 2.98
N PRO A 209 9.39 0.06 4.07
CA PRO A 209 10.58 -0.76 4.31
C PRO A 209 10.27 -2.25 4.47
N ASN A 210 9.12 -2.60 5.05
CA ASN A 210 8.71 -3.99 5.18
C ASN A 210 8.42 -4.62 3.82
N MET A 211 7.77 -3.86 2.90
CA MET A 211 7.48 -4.36 1.57
C MET A 211 8.75 -4.58 0.75
N GLU A 212 9.71 -3.66 0.78
CA GLU A 212 11.01 -3.83 0.11
C GLU A 212 11.68 -5.13 0.57
N ARG A 213 11.69 -5.37 1.87
CA ARG A 213 12.25 -6.58 2.45
C ARG A 213 11.49 -7.85 2.02
N ILE A 214 10.16 -7.84 2.02
CA ILE A 214 9.33 -8.97 1.62
C ILE A 214 9.56 -9.32 0.14
N LEU A 215 9.60 -8.34 -0.74
CA LEU A 215 9.93 -8.52 -2.15
C LEU A 215 11.34 -9.13 -2.34
N SER A 216 12.30 -8.68 -1.53
CA SER A 216 13.67 -9.24 -1.53
C SER A 216 13.67 -10.71 -1.11
N ILE A 217 12.94 -11.08 -0.06
CA ILE A 217 12.81 -12.49 0.40
C ILE A 217 12.17 -13.35 -0.70
N ALA A 218 11.08 -12.90 -1.32
CA ALA A 218 10.41 -13.62 -2.40
C ALA A 218 11.39 -13.85 -3.58
N LYS A 219 12.10 -12.81 -4.00
CA LYS A 219 13.09 -12.89 -5.07
C LYS A 219 14.24 -13.87 -4.76
N GLN A 220 14.79 -13.80 -3.55
CA GLN A 220 15.88 -14.70 -3.12
C GLN A 220 15.43 -16.17 -3.07
N SER A 221 14.20 -16.43 -2.66
CA SER A 221 13.63 -17.79 -2.59
C SER A 221 13.55 -18.47 -3.95
N LEU A 222 13.47 -17.72 -5.04
CA LEU A 222 13.42 -18.24 -6.41
C LEU A 222 14.78 -18.62 -7.00
N LYS A 223 15.91 -18.37 -6.28
CA LYS A 223 17.28 -18.73 -6.71
C LYS A 223 17.58 -18.38 -8.16
N GLY A 224 17.24 -17.17 -8.59
CA GLY A 224 17.50 -16.67 -9.95
C GLY A 224 16.52 -17.12 -11.03
N LYS A 225 15.47 -17.87 -10.69
CA LYS A 225 14.34 -18.11 -11.61
C LYS A 225 13.51 -16.84 -11.71
N SER A 226 12.84 -16.65 -12.86
CA SER A 226 11.95 -15.51 -13.06
C SER A 226 10.81 -15.54 -12.04
N PRO A 227 10.56 -14.44 -11.32
CA PRO A 227 9.41 -14.33 -10.43
C PRO A 227 8.10 -14.29 -11.24
N GLN A 228 6.99 -14.51 -10.53
CA GLN A 228 5.66 -14.23 -11.06
C GLN A 228 5.58 -12.76 -11.51
N THR A 229 4.89 -12.50 -12.62
CA THR A 229 4.62 -11.12 -13.07
C THR A 229 3.57 -10.49 -12.16
N HIS A 230 3.88 -9.31 -11.65
CA HIS A 230 2.94 -8.48 -10.91
C HIS A 230 2.63 -7.21 -11.69
N TYR A 231 1.49 -6.61 -11.43
CA TYR A 231 1.03 -5.40 -12.10
C TYR A 231 0.87 -4.27 -11.09
N CYS A 232 1.12 -3.05 -11.54
CA CYS A 232 0.91 -1.86 -10.72
C CYS A 232 0.12 -0.81 -11.50
N PHE A 233 -0.99 -0.34 -10.94
CA PHE A 233 -1.67 0.85 -11.43
C PHE A 233 -1.03 2.09 -10.85
N MET A 234 -0.39 2.86 -11.71
CA MET A 234 0.24 4.13 -11.35
C MET A 234 -0.32 5.26 -12.19
N ARG A 235 -0.41 6.44 -11.59
CA ARG A 235 -0.70 7.67 -12.35
C ARG A 235 0.45 7.93 -13.32
N LYS A 236 0.14 8.33 -14.56
CA LYS A 236 1.17 8.80 -15.48
C LYS A 236 1.96 9.94 -14.83
N ILE A 237 3.28 9.79 -14.82
CA ILE A 237 4.19 10.81 -14.29
C ILE A 237 4.19 12.00 -15.23
N GLN A 238 4.08 13.19 -14.67
CA GLN A 238 4.06 14.46 -15.40
C GLN A 238 5.29 15.29 -15.06
N LEU A 239 5.63 16.27 -15.91
CA LEU A 239 6.78 17.13 -15.66
C LEU A 239 6.82 17.77 -14.25
N PRO A 240 5.71 18.25 -13.66
CA PRO A 240 5.72 18.73 -12.29
C PRO A 240 6.20 17.73 -11.24
N ASP A 241 6.05 16.44 -11.48
CA ASP A 241 6.48 15.39 -10.55
C ASP A 241 8.01 15.29 -10.41
N TYR A 242 8.74 15.78 -11.40
CA TYR A 242 10.21 15.83 -11.42
C TYR A 242 10.78 17.12 -10.83
N LEU A 243 9.92 18.08 -10.51
CA LEU A 243 10.33 19.40 -10.03
C LEU A 243 10.31 19.47 -8.50
N ASP A 244 11.20 20.28 -7.94
CA ASP A 244 11.15 20.66 -6.53
C ASP A 244 10.21 21.87 -6.31
N GLU A 245 10.07 22.31 -5.06
CA GLU A 245 9.25 23.48 -4.68
C GLU A 245 9.68 24.78 -5.37
N LYS A 246 10.88 24.83 -5.95
CA LYS A 246 11.44 25.97 -6.70
C LYS A 246 11.34 25.78 -8.22
N ASN A 247 10.53 24.83 -8.70
CA ASN A 247 10.39 24.47 -10.12
C ASN A 247 11.72 24.10 -10.81
N LYS A 248 12.67 23.53 -10.06
CA LYS A 248 13.92 22.96 -10.59
C LYS A 248 13.84 21.45 -10.62
N LEU A 249 14.51 20.82 -11.61
CA LEU A 249 14.59 19.36 -11.69
C LEU A 249 15.21 18.80 -10.41
N ASN A 250 14.48 17.94 -9.73
CA ASN A 250 14.91 17.26 -8.52
C ASN A 250 15.46 15.88 -8.87
N HIS A 251 16.75 15.67 -8.64
CA HIS A 251 17.42 14.40 -8.95
C HIS A 251 16.87 13.20 -8.15
N GLU A 252 16.37 13.42 -6.94
CA GLU A 252 15.74 12.36 -6.15
C GLU A 252 14.39 11.94 -6.75
N ASN A 253 13.58 12.91 -7.19
CA ASN A 253 12.34 12.62 -7.89
C ASN A 253 12.60 11.90 -9.23
N ILE A 254 13.65 12.32 -9.96
CA ILE A 254 14.05 11.65 -11.20
C ILE A 254 14.43 10.20 -10.94
N LYS A 255 15.27 9.91 -9.93
CA LYS A 255 15.63 8.53 -9.56
C LYS A 255 14.43 7.70 -9.19
N LYS A 256 13.50 8.25 -8.42
CA LYS A 256 12.28 7.55 -7.98
C LYS A 256 11.40 7.08 -9.14
N TYR A 257 11.39 7.80 -10.26
CA TYR A 257 10.44 7.55 -11.35
C TYR A 257 11.08 6.94 -12.61
N ILE A 258 12.41 6.89 -12.69
CA ILE A 258 13.14 6.29 -13.84
C ILE A 258 13.70 4.89 -13.50
N GLN A 259 13.78 4.52 -12.22
CA GLN A 259 14.15 3.17 -11.79
C GLN A 259 12.96 2.22 -11.81
#